data_03ae9fa8f101723173890ae6d5f3619f
#
_entry.id   03ae9fa8f101723173890ae6d5f3619f
#
_cell.length_a   1.000
_cell.length_b   1.000
_cell.length_c   1.000
_cell.angle_alpha   90.00
_cell.angle_beta   90.00
_cell.angle_gamma   90.00
#
_symmetry.space_group_name_H-M   'P 1'
#
loop_
_entity.id
_entity.type
_entity.pdbx_description
1 polymer ?
#
loop_
_entity_poly.entity_id
_entity_poly.type
_entity_poly.pdbx_seq_one_letter_code
_entity_poly.pdbx_strand_id
1 'polypeptide(L)'
;MRSVADFYQDCQAVAHAVPPLDVKLVDAVSCVLAEDVQAPFNLPVADLSACDGYAVRVRDCEGATLETPVTLPVTEEIRAGAVDPAALVPGTAIRIASGAPMPTGAEAVVSLEFTDHGIAQVALRTAPAAGENIRRRAEDVAQGATVLRSGTRIGARQMALLAGVGRDRVLVHPRPRVVIISIGDEIVEPGGEARPGTVFDANGHALATAVADAGAETFRVAAVPDERARLRETIEDQLVRADLVLTTGGISYGSGDTVREVLGALGTVRFDNVAAWPGHIMGVGTVGGEEGRPGTPIVCLPGDPVSAQVCFEVFVRPALRHMQGWTAVNRPVVRAAIDRSWYSPRGRREFVRVRLTGSPRAGYHAAVMGTPASLLLSALADSNALAVVPEDVTTVRAGDTLQCLVLE
;
A
#
# COMPACT_ATOMS: atom_id res chain seq x y z
N MET A 1 -25.51 0.07 -23.53
CA MET A 1 -24.80 0.06 -22.24
C MET A 1 -23.31 0.07 -22.52
N ARG A 2 -22.55 0.81 -21.75
CA ARG A 2 -21.09 0.78 -21.76
C ARG A 2 -20.58 -0.49 -21.07
N SER A 3 -19.57 -1.16 -21.61
CA SER A 3 -19.04 -2.34 -20.93
C SER A 3 -18.32 -1.96 -19.64
N VAL A 4 -18.22 -2.91 -18.68
CA VAL A 4 -17.41 -2.72 -17.45
C VAL A 4 -15.96 -2.42 -17.79
N ALA A 5 -15.42 -3.09 -18.82
CA ALA A 5 -14.03 -2.88 -19.25
C ALA A 5 -13.81 -1.47 -19.82
N ASP A 6 -14.69 -0.99 -20.67
CA ASP A 6 -14.58 0.37 -21.24
C ASP A 6 -14.68 1.45 -20.19
N PHE A 7 -15.63 1.33 -19.25
CA PHE A 7 -15.79 2.31 -18.17
C PHE A 7 -14.59 2.28 -17.21
N TYR A 8 -14.03 1.11 -16.95
CA TYR A 8 -12.78 0.97 -16.22
C TYR A 8 -11.63 1.73 -16.90
N GLN A 9 -11.47 1.56 -18.22
CA GLN A 9 -10.45 2.29 -18.99
C GLN A 9 -10.69 3.80 -18.98
N ASP A 10 -11.94 4.25 -19.05
CA ASP A 10 -12.26 5.67 -18.94
C ASP A 10 -11.85 6.25 -17.58
N CYS A 11 -12.09 5.53 -16.48
CA CYS A 11 -11.64 5.94 -15.14
C CYS A 11 -10.10 6.00 -15.04
N GLN A 12 -9.39 5.04 -15.66
CA GLN A 12 -7.93 5.07 -15.70
C GLN A 12 -7.41 6.23 -16.55
N ALA A 13 -8.06 6.53 -17.67
CA ALA A 13 -7.64 7.58 -18.60
C ALA A 13 -7.74 8.99 -18.02
N VAL A 14 -8.71 9.26 -17.14
CA VAL A 14 -8.83 10.57 -16.47
C VAL A 14 -7.95 10.69 -15.23
N ALA A 15 -7.63 9.57 -14.58
CA ALA A 15 -6.86 9.51 -13.34
C ALA A 15 -5.35 9.45 -13.63
N HIS A 16 -4.76 10.55 -14.07
CA HIS A 16 -3.32 10.62 -14.32
C HIS A 16 -2.52 10.48 -13.03
N ALA A 17 -1.31 9.90 -13.15
CA ALA A 17 -0.38 9.83 -12.03
C ALA A 17 -0.07 11.24 -11.49
N VAL A 18 -0.15 11.40 -10.17
CA VAL A 18 0.22 12.66 -9.52
C VAL A 18 1.72 12.90 -9.76
N PRO A 19 2.14 14.11 -10.16
CA PRO A 19 3.54 14.40 -10.42
C PRO A 19 4.43 14.03 -9.23
N PRO A 20 5.59 13.39 -9.47
CA PRO A 20 6.50 13.03 -8.40
C PRO A 20 7.03 14.24 -7.65
N LEU A 21 7.20 14.10 -6.34
CA LEU A 21 7.77 15.09 -5.44
C LEU A 21 9.00 14.52 -4.73
N ASP A 22 10.05 15.33 -4.61
CA ASP A 22 11.19 15.03 -3.76
C ASP A 22 10.84 15.40 -2.31
N VAL A 23 10.73 14.41 -1.44
CA VAL A 23 10.29 14.59 -0.05
C VAL A 23 11.30 14.00 0.94
N LYS A 24 11.27 14.48 2.19
CA LYS A 24 12.04 13.86 3.27
C LYS A 24 11.49 12.48 3.60
N LEU A 25 12.33 11.59 4.15
CA LEU A 25 11.90 10.22 4.50
C LEU A 25 10.68 10.22 5.42
N VAL A 26 10.58 11.14 6.38
CA VAL A 26 9.43 11.23 7.31
C VAL A 26 8.10 11.47 6.56
N ASP A 27 8.14 12.20 5.46
CA ASP A 27 6.95 12.55 4.65
C ASP A 27 6.66 11.49 3.58
N ALA A 28 7.60 10.55 3.33
CA ALA A 28 7.50 9.51 2.32
C ALA A 28 6.68 8.28 2.78
N VAL A 29 6.24 8.24 4.03
CA VAL A 29 5.49 7.10 4.60
C VAL A 29 4.22 6.84 3.78
N SER A 30 4.05 5.59 3.35
CA SER A 30 2.94 5.12 2.51
C SER A 30 2.90 5.65 1.07
N CYS A 31 3.80 6.54 0.67
CA CYS A 31 3.99 6.94 -0.72
C CYS A 31 4.62 5.80 -1.54
N VAL A 32 4.61 5.94 -2.85
CA VAL A 32 5.21 5.01 -3.80
C VAL A 32 6.42 5.66 -4.44
N LEU A 33 7.56 4.96 -4.48
CA LEU A 33 8.78 5.45 -5.11
C LEU A 33 8.56 5.73 -6.60
N ALA A 34 9.00 6.90 -7.06
CA ALA A 34 8.99 7.30 -8.47
C ALA A 34 10.35 7.07 -9.15
N GLU A 35 11.36 6.65 -8.38
CA GLU A 35 12.71 6.38 -8.85
C GLU A 35 13.24 5.04 -8.35
N ASP A 36 14.25 4.50 -9.04
CA ASP A 36 15.07 3.41 -8.51
C ASP A 36 16.10 3.99 -7.54
N VAL A 37 16.16 3.47 -6.32
CA VAL A 37 17.12 3.90 -5.31
C VAL A 37 18.35 3.02 -5.37
N GLN A 38 19.52 3.62 -5.59
CA GLN A 38 20.81 2.95 -5.55
C GLN A 38 21.54 3.26 -4.23
N ALA A 39 22.30 2.27 -3.74
CA ALA A 39 23.13 2.44 -2.56
C ALA A 39 24.34 3.34 -2.87
N PRO A 40 24.53 4.48 -2.16
CA PRO A 40 25.66 5.38 -2.42
C PRO A 40 26.99 4.83 -1.88
N PHE A 41 26.95 3.84 -1.01
CA PHE A 41 28.12 3.17 -0.41
C PHE A 41 27.79 1.70 -0.09
N ASN A 42 28.80 0.95 0.29
CA ASN A 42 28.63 -0.44 0.72
C ASN A 42 27.97 -0.51 2.11
N LEU A 43 27.13 -1.53 2.34
CA LEU A 43 26.55 -1.82 3.64
C LEU A 43 26.92 -3.25 4.07
N PRO A 44 27.73 -3.43 5.14
CA PRO A 44 28.46 -2.38 5.86
C PRO A 44 29.61 -1.75 5.05
N VAL A 45 30.08 -0.58 5.48
CA VAL A 45 31.12 0.20 4.77
C VAL A 45 32.51 -0.42 4.88
N ALA A 46 32.76 -1.25 5.90
CA ALA A 46 33.99 -1.96 6.18
C ALA A 46 33.67 -3.33 6.78
N ASP A 47 34.67 -4.19 6.94
CA ASP A 47 34.53 -5.40 7.74
C ASP A 47 34.30 -5.03 9.19
N LEU A 48 33.25 -5.59 9.82
CA LEU A 48 32.85 -5.30 11.20
C LEU A 48 32.79 -6.58 12.02
N SER A 49 33.03 -6.47 13.33
CA SER A 49 32.74 -7.57 14.25
C SER A 49 31.24 -7.84 14.34
N ALA A 50 30.84 -9.10 14.21
CA ALA A 50 29.44 -9.51 14.36
C ALA A 50 29.01 -9.64 15.84
N CYS A 51 29.94 -9.75 16.79
CA CYS A 51 29.67 -9.93 18.21
C CYS A 51 30.70 -9.21 19.06
N ASP A 52 30.44 -9.09 20.35
CA ASP A 52 31.43 -8.71 21.35
C ASP A 52 32.41 -9.87 21.54
N GLY A 53 33.73 -9.59 21.56
CA GLY A 53 34.70 -10.65 21.61
C GLY A 53 36.15 -10.14 21.52
N TYR A 54 37.01 -10.99 20.96
CA TYR A 54 38.42 -10.69 20.74
C TYR A 54 38.76 -10.97 19.27
N ALA A 55 39.26 -9.95 18.58
CA ALA A 55 39.82 -10.05 17.25
C ALA A 55 41.19 -10.75 17.32
N VAL A 56 41.37 -11.81 16.53
CA VAL A 56 42.52 -12.71 16.58
C VAL A 56 42.97 -13.13 15.18
N ARG A 57 44.17 -13.66 15.09
CA ARG A 57 44.63 -14.43 13.95
C ARG A 57 44.33 -15.92 14.21
N VAL A 58 43.80 -16.61 13.23
CA VAL A 58 43.38 -18.02 13.37
C VAL A 58 44.51 -18.91 13.85
N ARG A 59 45.72 -18.74 13.30
CA ARG A 59 46.87 -19.53 13.66
C ARG A 59 47.32 -19.33 15.12
N ASP A 60 47.07 -18.14 15.70
CA ASP A 60 47.49 -17.86 17.09
C ASP A 60 46.54 -18.50 18.11
N CYS A 61 45.44 -19.12 17.62
CA CYS A 61 44.43 -19.83 18.40
C CYS A 61 44.46 -21.35 18.17
N GLU A 62 45.40 -21.86 17.39
CA GLU A 62 45.45 -23.30 17.05
C GLU A 62 45.54 -24.16 18.31
N GLY A 63 44.69 -25.22 18.36
CA GLY A 63 44.64 -26.14 19.50
C GLY A 63 43.87 -25.63 20.71
N ALA A 64 43.28 -24.41 20.65
CA ALA A 64 42.44 -23.90 21.73
C ALA A 64 41.15 -24.76 21.88
N THR A 65 40.95 -25.29 23.09
CA THR A 65 39.72 -26.02 23.49
C THR A 65 39.28 -25.55 24.88
N LEU A 66 38.12 -26.05 25.33
CA LEU A 66 37.62 -25.76 26.67
C LEU A 66 38.58 -26.25 27.76
N GLU A 67 39.25 -27.43 27.53
CA GLU A 67 40.20 -28.05 28.47
C GLU A 67 41.59 -27.51 28.34
N THR A 68 41.97 -27.04 27.15
CA THR A 68 43.33 -26.49 26.86
C THR A 68 43.18 -25.13 26.18
N PRO A 69 42.84 -24.06 26.95
CA PRO A 69 42.67 -22.74 26.39
C PRO A 69 44.03 -22.14 25.97
N VAL A 70 44.02 -21.37 24.88
CA VAL A 70 45.18 -20.57 24.46
C VAL A 70 45.06 -19.19 25.08
N THR A 71 46.14 -18.73 25.74
CA THR A 71 46.19 -17.41 26.39
C THR A 71 46.95 -16.42 25.52
N LEU A 72 46.32 -15.29 25.17
CA LEU A 72 46.92 -14.20 24.39
C LEU A 72 46.93 -12.90 25.20
N PRO A 73 47.96 -12.06 25.10
CA PRO A 73 47.94 -10.70 25.61
C PRO A 73 46.89 -9.86 24.88
N VAL A 74 46.15 -9.06 25.61
CA VAL A 74 45.20 -8.09 25.06
C VAL A 74 45.87 -6.73 24.98
N THR A 75 46.01 -6.21 23.77
CA THR A 75 46.79 -4.98 23.52
C THR A 75 45.94 -3.73 23.49
N GLU A 76 44.63 -3.85 23.10
CA GLU A 76 43.75 -2.71 22.90
C GLU A 76 42.27 -3.12 23.00
N GLU A 77 41.37 -2.11 23.07
CA GLU A 77 39.93 -2.27 22.97
C GLU A 77 39.39 -1.37 21.85
N ILE A 78 38.68 -1.97 20.87
CA ILE A 78 38.03 -1.27 19.76
C ILE A 78 36.53 -1.24 19.99
N ARG A 79 35.95 -0.04 20.05
CA ARG A 79 34.52 0.19 20.22
C ARG A 79 33.81 0.47 18.89
N ALA A 80 32.55 0.25 18.86
CA ALA A 80 31.71 0.67 17.71
C ALA A 80 31.89 2.17 17.44
N GLY A 81 32.09 2.54 16.17
CA GLY A 81 32.36 3.92 15.76
C GLY A 81 33.83 4.34 15.82
N ALA A 82 34.75 3.44 16.17
CA ALA A 82 36.19 3.73 16.09
C ALA A 82 36.61 4.04 14.64
N VAL A 83 37.51 4.99 14.47
CA VAL A 83 38.11 5.35 13.18
C VAL A 83 39.59 4.90 13.24
N ASP A 84 40.05 4.20 12.18
CA ASP A 84 41.41 3.69 12.04
C ASP A 84 41.88 2.84 13.25
N PRO A 85 41.28 1.65 13.49
CA PRO A 85 41.73 0.78 14.58
C PRO A 85 43.18 0.34 14.36
N ALA A 86 43.90 0.18 15.46
CA ALA A 86 45.30 -0.32 15.41
C ALA A 86 45.38 -1.69 14.71
N ALA A 87 46.51 -1.97 14.08
CA ALA A 87 46.75 -3.28 13.49
C ALA A 87 46.96 -4.34 14.57
N LEU A 88 46.42 -5.53 14.38
CA LEU A 88 46.66 -6.67 15.28
C LEU A 88 48.09 -7.18 15.15
N VAL A 89 48.80 -7.17 16.26
CA VAL A 89 50.16 -7.73 16.37
C VAL A 89 50.08 -9.27 16.45
N PRO A 90 50.88 -10.03 15.71
CA PRO A 90 50.95 -11.49 15.84
C PRO A 90 51.14 -11.97 17.29
N GLY A 91 50.44 -12.99 17.71
CA GLY A 91 50.49 -13.54 19.07
C GLY A 91 49.74 -12.69 20.12
N THR A 92 48.89 -11.75 19.70
CA THR A 92 48.07 -10.93 20.61
C THR A 92 46.60 -10.99 20.21
N ALA A 93 45.72 -10.46 21.06
CA ALA A 93 44.31 -10.27 20.82
C ALA A 93 43.92 -8.79 21.01
N ILE A 94 42.91 -8.32 20.32
CA ILE A 94 42.30 -7.00 20.52
C ILE A 94 40.87 -7.23 20.98
N ARG A 95 40.47 -6.68 22.11
CA ARG A 95 39.09 -6.70 22.55
C ARG A 95 38.26 -5.85 21.60
N ILE A 96 37.14 -6.38 21.09
CA ILE A 96 36.33 -5.73 20.05
C ILE A 96 34.85 -5.79 20.39
N ALA A 97 34.15 -4.67 20.25
CA ALA A 97 32.72 -4.61 20.42
C ALA A 97 31.98 -4.98 19.11
N SER A 98 30.76 -5.51 19.23
CA SER A 98 29.88 -5.75 18.09
C SER A 98 29.69 -4.46 17.27
N GLY A 99 29.77 -4.56 15.94
CA GLY A 99 29.69 -3.42 15.02
C GLY A 99 30.96 -2.56 14.95
N ALA A 100 32.01 -2.86 15.70
CA ALA A 100 33.30 -2.18 15.59
C ALA A 100 34.07 -2.63 14.33
N PRO A 101 34.84 -1.73 13.70
CA PRO A 101 35.64 -2.08 12.52
C PRO A 101 36.75 -3.09 12.89
N MET A 102 36.94 -4.07 12.00
CA MET A 102 37.97 -5.09 12.16
C MET A 102 39.36 -4.47 12.05
N PRO A 103 40.28 -4.75 13.01
CA PRO A 103 41.66 -4.31 12.91
C PRO A 103 42.38 -5.03 11.77
N THR A 104 43.26 -4.32 11.07
CA THR A 104 44.12 -4.93 10.05
C THR A 104 44.92 -6.09 10.62
N GLY A 105 44.90 -7.24 9.93
CA GLY A 105 45.60 -8.44 10.34
C GLY A 105 44.81 -9.41 11.22
N ALA A 106 43.59 -9.01 11.68
CA ALA A 106 42.65 -9.95 12.29
C ALA A 106 41.91 -10.79 11.23
N GLU A 107 41.73 -12.07 11.54
CA GLU A 107 41.14 -13.05 10.63
C GLU A 107 39.80 -13.60 11.14
N ALA A 108 39.52 -13.47 12.45
CA ALA A 108 38.30 -13.91 13.10
C ALA A 108 38.05 -13.15 14.39
N VAL A 109 36.84 -13.28 14.95
CA VAL A 109 36.49 -12.82 16.30
C VAL A 109 36.06 -14.02 17.14
N VAL A 110 36.72 -14.24 18.27
CA VAL A 110 36.27 -15.20 19.29
C VAL A 110 35.27 -14.50 20.19
N SER A 111 34.00 -14.98 20.21
CA SER A 111 32.95 -14.42 21.06
C SER A 111 33.32 -14.51 22.53
N LEU A 112 32.89 -13.53 23.34
CA LEU A 112 33.07 -13.49 24.79
C LEU A 112 32.67 -14.79 25.48
N GLU A 113 31.67 -15.50 24.99
CA GLU A 113 31.16 -16.77 25.53
C GLU A 113 32.22 -17.88 25.56
N PHE A 114 33.21 -17.81 24.67
CA PHE A 114 34.30 -18.77 24.57
C PHE A 114 35.59 -18.23 25.15
N THR A 115 35.53 -17.34 26.14
CA THR A 115 36.70 -16.73 26.79
C THR A 115 36.50 -16.64 28.29
N ASP A 116 37.53 -16.15 28.99
CA ASP A 116 37.51 -15.78 30.42
C ASP A 116 37.24 -14.27 30.65
N HIS A 117 36.94 -13.49 29.60
CA HIS A 117 36.74 -12.04 29.60
C HIS A 117 37.99 -11.25 30.08
N GLY A 118 39.19 -11.79 29.93
CA GLY A 118 40.42 -11.17 30.43
C GLY A 118 40.76 -9.82 29.80
N ILE A 119 41.24 -8.85 30.60
CA ILE A 119 41.50 -7.49 30.15
C ILE A 119 42.94 -7.34 29.67
N ALA A 120 43.92 -7.84 30.42
CA ALA A 120 45.34 -7.77 30.08
C ALA A 120 45.82 -8.99 29.28
N GLN A 121 45.21 -10.12 29.54
CA GLN A 121 45.37 -11.39 28.83
C GLN A 121 44.00 -12.06 28.75
N VAL A 122 43.77 -12.81 27.69
CA VAL A 122 42.52 -13.55 27.49
C VAL A 122 42.80 -15.01 27.24
N ALA A 123 42.06 -15.89 27.93
CA ALA A 123 42.07 -17.33 27.68
C ALA A 123 40.98 -17.68 26.68
N LEU A 124 41.38 -18.06 25.47
CA LEU A 124 40.51 -18.45 24.37
C LEU A 124 40.21 -19.96 24.46
N ARG A 125 38.94 -20.35 24.46
CA ARG A 125 38.49 -21.73 24.67
C ARG A 125 38.05 -22.39 23.39
N THR A 126 38.23 -21.76 22.23
CA THR A 126 37.93 -22.28 20.89
C THR A 126 38.92 -21.72 19.87
N ALA A 127 39.23 -22.51 18.87
CA ALA A 127 39.96 -22.09 17.68
C ALA A 127 38.95 -21.66 16.61
N PRO A 128 38.84 -20.37 16.28
CA PRO A 128 37.87 -19.90 15.29
C PRO A 128 38.29 -20.28 13.87
N ALA A 129 37.30 -20.42 12.97
CA ALA A 129 37.56 -20.48 11.54
C ALA A 129 37.88 -19.07 10.97
N ALA A 130 38.56 -19.02 9.84
CA ALA A 130 38.82 -17.74 9.16
C ALA A 130 37.47 -17.10 8.69
N GLY A 131 37.30 -15.84 9.06
CA GLY A 131 36.06 -15.09 8.78
C GLY A 131 34.94 -15.29 9.81
N GLU A 132 35.16 -16.12 10.82
CA GLU A 132 34.14 -16.36 11.85
C GLU A 132 33.87 -15.09 12.64
N ASN A 133 32.57 -14.80 12.85
CA ASN A 133 32.05 -13.59 13.51
C ASN A 133 32.50 -12.27 12.87
N ILE A 134 32.78 -12.25 11.56
CA ILE A 134 33.05 -11.03 10.79
C ILE A 134 31.93 -10.78 9.80
N ARG A 135 31.30 -9.63 9.89
CA ARG A 135 30.40 -9.10 8.85
C ARG A 135 31.26 -8.42 7.80
N ARG A 136 31.27 -8.98 6.60
CA ARG A 136 32.11 -8.46 5.51
C ARG A 136 31.58 -7.17 4.92
N ARG A 137 32.47 -6.32 4.46
CA ARG A 137 32.14 -5.14 3.66
C ARG A 137 31.25 -5.54 2.49
N ALA A 138 30.15 -4.80 2.26
CA ALA A 138 29.18 -5.04 1.20
C ALA A 138 28.40 -6.38 1.29
N GLU A 139 28.44 -7.06 2.44
CA GLU A 139 27.73 -8.33 2.64
C GLU A 139 26.22 -8.21 2.45
N ASP A 140 25.63 -7.10 2.87
CA ASP A 140 24.20 -6.82 2.70
C ASP A 140 23.94 -6.12 1.36
N VAL A 141 24.62 -4.99 1.11
CA VAL A 141 24.41 -4.18 -0.08
C VAL A 141 25.74 -3.66 -0.62
N ALA A 142 26.00 -3.93 -1.91
CA ALA A 142 27.17 -3.34 -2.59
C ALA A 142 26.84 -1.91 -3.08
N GLN A 143 27.84 -1.03 -3.06
CA GLN A 143 27.74 0.31 -3.66
C GLN A 143 27.28 0.24 -5.11
N GLY A 144 26.31 1.08 -5.50
CA GLY A 144 25.72 1.13 -6.84
C GLY A 144 24.60 0.10 -7.05
N ALA A 145 24.39 -0.85 -6.13
CA ALA A 145 23.28 -1.79 -6.25
C ALA A 145 21.93 -1.06 -6.09
N THR A 146 20.93 -1.45 -6.91
CA THR A 146 19.55 -0.99 -6.74
C THR A 146 18.94 -1.68 -5.54
N VAL A 147 18.64 -0.92 -4.48
CA VAL A 147 18.08 -1.43 -3.22
C VAL A 147 16.55 -1.43 -3.21
N LEU A 148 15.93 -0.45 -3.86
CA LEU A 148 14.48 -0.38 -4.05
C LEU A 148 14.19 0.11 -5.47
N ARG A 149 13.11 -0.41 -6.07
CA ARG A 149 12.69 -0.03 -7.42
C ARG A 149 11.55 0.97 -7.37
N SER A 150 11.44 1.79 -8.41
CA SER A 150 10.23 2.58 -8.71
C SER A 150 8.98 1.70 -8.65
N GLY A 151 7.86 2.22 -8.17
CA GLY A 151 6.63 1.47 -7.92
C GLY A 151 6.58 0.75 -6.57
N THR A 152 7.66 0.80 -5.77
CA THR A 152 7.69 0.22 -4.42
C THR A 152 6.99 1.15 -3.41
N ARG A 153 6.01 0.62 -2.68
CA ARG A 153 5.39 1.35 -1.55
C ARG A 153 6.36 1.41 -0.37
N ILE A 154 6.52 2.60 0.20
CA ILE A 154 7.39 2.83 1.37
C ILE A 154 6.62 2.49 2.65
N GLY A 155 6.92 1.33 3.22
CA GLY A 155 6.53 0.91 4.56
C GLY A 155 7.71 0.90 5.51
N ALA A 156 7.54 0.39 6.72
CA ALA A 156 8.58 0.38 7.76
C ALA A 156 9.89 -0.29 7.30
N ARG A 157 9.81 -1.40 6.58
CA ARG A 157 11.00 -2.14 6.09
C ARG A 157 11.76 -1.37 5.02
N GLN A 158 11.06 -0.75 4.08
CA GLN A 158 11.64 0.11 3.05
C GLN A 158 12.25 1.36 3.65
N MET A 159 11.58 1.93 4.65
CA MET A 159 12.10 3.08 5.40
C MET A 159 13.41 2.75 6.11
N ALA A 160 13.50 1.59 6.78
CA ALA A 160 14.74 1.14 7.42
C ALA A 160 15.90 0.98 6.42
N LEU A 161 15.61 0.42 5.23
CA LEU A 161 16.63 0.26 4.19
C LEU A 161 17.07 1.61 3.61
N LEU A 162 16.15 2.52 3.32
CA LEU A 162 16.44 3.87 2.81
C LEU A 162 17.33 4.64 3.81
N ALA A 163 16.97 4.61 5.10
CA ALA A 163 17.77 5.22 6.15
C ALA A 163 19.13 4.53 6.30
N GLY A 164 19.17 3.20 6.25
CA GLY A 164 20.40 2.40 6.35
C GLY A 164 21.40 2.66 5.24
N VAL A 165 20.94 2.98 4.02
CA VAL A 165 21.79 3.41 2.91
C VAL A 165 22.02 4.93 2.86
N GLY A 166 21.65 5.66 3.93
CA GLY A 166 21.96 7.09 4.10
C GLY A 166 21.11 8.03 3.24
N ARG A 167 19.96 7.58 2.74
CA ARG A 167 19.03 8.47 2.05
C ARG A 167 18.23 9.27 3.08
N ASP A 168 18.20 10.58 2.95
CA ASP A 168 17.38 11.50 3.75
C ASP A 168 16.15 11.98 2.96
N ARG A 169 16.20 11.89 1.62
CA ARG A 169 15.14 12.28 0.68
C ARG A 169 14.97 11.23 -0.41
N VAL A 170 13.75 11.18 -0.96
CA VAL A 170 13.37 10.28 -2.05
C VAL A 170 12.35 10.94 -2.96
N LEU A 171 12.39 10.59 -4.25
CA LEU A 171 11.37 10.97 -5.21
C LEU A 171 10.19 9.98 -5.12
N VAL A 172 9.00 10.48 -4.82
CA VAL A 172 7.80 9.67 -4.63
C VAL A 172 6.61 10.24 -5.38
N HIS A 173 5.65 9.39 -5.75
CA HIS A 173 4.29 9.82 -6.04
C HIS A 173 3.59 10.13 -4.72
N PRO A 174 3.14 11.37 -4.49
CA PRO A 174 2.43 11.73 -3.27
C PRO A 174 1.06 11.07 -3.22
N ARG A 175 0.45 11.07 -2.05
CA ARG A 175 -0.90 10.55 -1.86
C ARG A 175 -1.90 11.53 -2.52
N PRO A 176 -2.78 11.05 -3.45
CA PRO A 176 -3.79 11.91 -4.07
C PRO A 176 -4.77 12.45 -3.04
N ARG A 177 -5.15 13.70 -3.17
CA ARG A 177 -6.17 14.36 -2.35
C ARG A 177 -7.53 14.15 -2.99
N VAL A 178 -8.39 13.39 -2.32
CA VAL A 178 -9.71 13.01 -2.84
C VAL A 178 -10.79 13.74 -2.06
N VAL A 179 -11.57 14.54 -2.76
CA VAL A 179 -12.76 15.20 -2.21
C VAL A 179 -13.98 14.32 -2.45
N ILE A 180 -14.79 14.11 -1.40
CA ILE A 180 -16.00 13.29 -1.44
C ILE A 180 -17.20 14.17 -1.13
N ILE A 181 -18.20 14.15 -2.03
CA ILE A 181 -19.42 14.96 -1.95
C ILE A 181 -20.62 14.03 -2.04
N SER A 182 -21.40 13.91 -0.97
CA SER A 182 -22.72 13.26 -0.96
C SER A 182 -23.77 14.28 -1.38
N ILE A 183 -24.67 13.91 -2.32
CA ILE A 183 -25.65 14.81 -2.92
C ILE A 183 -27.05 14.24 -2.72
N GLY A 184 -27.93 14.99 -2.07
CA GLY A 184 -29.34 14.64 -1.85
C GLY A 184 -29.95 15.45 -0.72
N ASP A 185 -31.19 15.91 -0.92
CA ASP A 185 -31.96 16.67 0.07
C ASP A 185 -32.39 15.82 1.27
N GLU A 186 -32.44 14.49 1.08
CA GLU A 186 -32.79 13.50 2.08
C GLU A 186 -31.65 13.18 3.03
N ILE A 187 -30.41 13.57 2.71
CA ILE A 187 -29.20 13.13 3.43
C ILE A 187 -28.98 13.94 4.70
N VAL A 188 -28.83 13.27 5.82
CA VAL A 188 -28.48 13.88 7.11
C VAL A 188 -27.22 13.25 7.70
N GLU A 189 -26.47 14.02 8.48
CA GLU A 189 -25.28 13.50 9.17
C GLU A 189 -25.64 12.47 10.25
N PRO A 190 -24.82 11.39 10.39
CA PRO A 190 -24.96 10.46 11.52
C PRO A 190 -24.92 11.19 12.86
N GLY A 191 -25.83 10.82 13.76
CA GLY A 191 -26.04 11.50 15.04
C GLY A 191 -27.07 12.63 14.99
N GLY A 192 -27.53 13.03 13.80
CA GLY A 192 -28.68 13.90 13.61
C GLY A 192 -30.00 13.19 13.86
N GLU A 193 -31.11 13.92 13.78
CA GLU A 193 -32.44 13.38 13.99
C GLU A 193 -32.95 12.66 12.72
N ALA A 194 -33.24 11.34 12.86
CA ALA A 194 -33.91 10.58 11.79
C ALA A 194 -35.38 10.99 11.68
N ARG A 195 -35.80 11.41 10.52
CA ARG A 195 -37.19 11.77 10.22
C ARG A 195 -37.68 10.95 9.04
N PRO A 196 -39.00 10.74 8.89
CA PRO A 196 -39.55 10.14 7.68
C PRO A 196 -39.08 10.91 6.44
N GLY A 197 -38.51 10.19 5.46
CA GLY A 197 -37.96 10.77 4.23
C GLY A 197 -36.49 11.20 4.31
N THR A 198 -35.80 11.04 5.46
CA THR A 198 -34.37 11.25 5.56
C THR A 198 -33.58 9.94 5.68
N VAL A 199 -32.33 9.96 5.21
CA VAL A 199 -31.35 8.86 5.33
C VAL A 199 -30.03 9.40 5.85
N PHE A 200 -29.30 8.61 6.65
CA PHE A 200 -27.97 9.02 7.11
C PHE A 200 -26.91 8.87 5.99
N ASP A 201 -25.95 9.81 5.96
CA ASP A 201 -24.84 9.77 4.99
C ASP A 201 -23.91 8.58 5.27
N ALA A 202 -24.30 7.40 4.80
CA ALA A 202 -23.45 6.22 4.83
C ALA A 202 -22.33 6.30 3.77
N ASN A 203 -22.61 6.92 2.61
CA ASN A 203 -21.68 6.97 1.48
C ASN A 203 -20.47 7.84 1.78
N GLY A 204 -20.65 9.05 2.28
CA GLY A 204 -19.54 9.95 2.57
C GLY A 204 -18.55 9.35 3.55
N HIS A 205 -19.03 8.66 4.60
CA HIS A 205 -18.17 7.99 5.58
C HIS A 205 -17.49 6.74 5.02
N ALA A 206 -18.25 5.88 4.32
CA ALA A 206 -17.72 4.63 3.78
C ALA A 206 -16.69 4.90 2.66
N LEU A 207 -16.96 5.83 1.75
CA LEU A 207 -16.04 6.23 0.70
C LEU A 207 -14.79 6.91 1.25
N ALA A 208 -14.90 7.74 2.31
CA ALA A 208 -13.75 8.34 2.97
C ALA A 208 -12.80 7.27 3.53
N THR A 209 -13.34 6.25 4.19
CA THR A 209 -12.57 5.10 4.69
C THR A 209 -11.94 4.33 3.53
N ALA A 210 -12.71 3.98 2.49
CA ALA A 210 -12.23 3.23 1.35
C ALA A 210 -11.11 3.96 0.56
N VAL A 211 -11.20 5.29 0.44
CA VAL A 211 -10.15 6.16 -0.14
C VAL A 211 -8.88 6.11 0.71
N ALA A 212 -9.00 6.20 2.05
CA ALA A 212 -7.85 6.11 2.96
C ALA A 212 -7.18 4.73 2.87
N ASP A 213 -7.96 3.65 2.81
CA ASP A 213 -7.47 2.27 2.63
C ASP A 213 -6.82 2.05 1.26
N ALA A 214 -7.26 2.80 0.25
CA ALA A 214 -6.59 2.82 -1.05
C ALA A 214 -5.25 3.58 -1.04
N GLY A 215 -4.92 4.29 0.07
CA GLY A 215 -3.67 5.01 0.26
C GLY A 215 -3.73 6.49 -0.11
N ALA A 216 -4.90 7.05 -0.37
CA ALA A 216 -5.10 8.46 -0.70
C ALA A 216 -5.48 9.30 0.55
N GLU A 217 -5.44 10.62 0.43
CA GLU A 217 -5.94 11.55 1.46
C GLU A 217 -7.41 11.89 1.19
N THR A 218 -8.22 11.94 2.25
CA THR A 218 -9.66 12.15 2.12
C THR A 218 -10.08 13.52 2.65
N PHE A 219 -10.96 14.19 1.91
CA PHE A 219 -11.63 15.42 2.30
C PHE A 219 -13.12 15.25 2.08
N ARG A 220 -13.85 14.85 3.13
CA ARG A 220 -15.31 14.73 3.06
C ARG A 220 -15.95 16.11 3.24
N VAL A 221 -16.82 16.46 2.33
CA VAL A 221 -17.70 17.65 2.45
C VAL A 221 -19.02 17.19 3.07
N ALA A 222 -19.65 18.06 3.86
CA ALA A 222 -21.01 17.81 4.34
C ALA A 222 -21.97 17.58 3.15
N ALA A 223 -23.05 16.81 3.36
CA ALA A 223 -24.00 16.55 2.31
C ALA A 223 -24.53 17.84 1.68
N VAL A 224 -24.57 17.86 0.34
CA VAL A 224 -24.98 19.03 -0.44
C VAL A 224 -26.40 18.78 -0.95
N PRO A 225 -27.32 19.74 -0.79
CA PRO A 225 -28.66 19.62 -1.36
C PRO A 225 -28.61 19.55 -2.88
N ASP A 226 -29.65 18.92 -3.49
CA ASP A 226 -29.80 18.80 -4.94
C ASP A 226 -30.23 20.13 -5.59
N GLU A 227 -29.47 21.19 -5.29
CA GLU A 227 -29.65 22.57 -5.77
C GLU A 227 -28.44 22.99 -6.63
N ARG A 228 -28.69 23.43 -7.86
CA ARG A 228 -27.67 23.76 -8.87
C ARG A 228 -26.61 24.73 -8.38
N ALA A 229 -27.05 25.85 -7.75
CA ALA A 229 -26.14 26.91 -7.31
C ALA A 229 -25.18 26.40 -6.20
N ARG A 230 -25.74 25.70 -5.21
CA ARG A 230 -24.97 25.16 -4.08
C ARG A 230 -24.02 24.04 -4.52
N LEU A 231 -24.47 23.15 -5.39
CA LEU A 231 -23.65 22.07 -5.93
C LEU A 231 -22.48 22.63 -6.75
N ARG A 232 -22.74 23.61 -7.62
CA ARG A 232 -21.72 24.27 -8.42
C ARG A 232 -20.68 24.97 -7.54
N GLU A 233 -21.12 25.82 -6.61
CA GLU A 233 -20.26 26.52 -5.65
C GLU A 233 -19.39 25.54 -4.88
N THR A 234 -20.01 24.48 -4.33
CA THR A 234 -19.28 23.46 -3.58
C THR A 234 -18.20 22.78 -4.42
N ILE A 235 -18.51 22.37 -5.66
CA ILE A 235 -17.52 21.73 -6.53
C ILE A 235 -16.37 22.70 -6.83
N GLU A 236 -16.67 23.92 -7.28
CA GLU A 236 -15.67 24.95 -7.64
C GLU A 236 -14.72 25.24 -6.46
N ASP A 237 -15.24 25.36 -5.25
CA ASP A 237 -14.45 25.57 -4.02
C ASP A 237 -13.49 24.39 -3.71
N GLN A 238 -13.87 23.18 -4.05
CA GLN A 238 -13.06 21.99 -3.77
C GLN A 238 -11.97 21.73 -4.82
N LEU A 239 -12.11 22.24 -6.05
CA LEU A 239 -11.14 22.03 -7.13
C LEU A 239 -9.73 22.54 -6.79
N VAL A 240 -9.62 23.55 -5.94
CA VAL A 240 -8.33 24.12 -5.50
C VAL A 240 -7.44 23.08 -4.81
N ARG A 241 -8.03 22.12 -4.13
CA ARG A 241 -7.30 21.11 -3.34
C ARG A 241 -7.45 19.67 -3.84
N ALA A 242 -8.36 19.40 -4.77
CA ALA A 242 -8.67 18.06 -5.21
C ALA A 242 -7.74 17.60 -6.33
N ASP A 243 -7.16 16.40 -6.18
CA ASP A 243 -6.54 15.65 -7.26
C ASP A 243 -7.56 14.70 -7.92
N LEU A 244 -8.65 14.36 -7.20
CA LEU A 244 -9.82 13.64 -7.67
C LEU A 244 -11.06 14.07 -6.88
N VAL A 245 -12.19 14.26 -7.55
CA VAL A 245 -13.50 14.45 -6.91
C VAL A 245 -14.34 13.19 -7.07
N LEU A 246 -14.95 12.74 -5.97
CA LEU A 246 -15.96 11.67 -5.97
C LEU A 246 -17.31 12.29 -5.58
N THR A 247 -18.32 12.08 -6.39
CA THR A 247 -19.70 12.40 -5.99
C THR A 247 -20.51 11.12 -5.84
N THR A 248 -21.49 11.11 -4.94
CA THR A 248 -22.45 10.02 -4.76
C THR A 248 -23.85 10.58 -4.57
N GLY A 249 -24.84 9.99 -5.22
CA GLY A 249 -26.19 10.51 -5.28
C GLY A 249 -26.40 11.52 -6.40
N GLY A 250 -27.63 12.02 -6.54
CA GLY A 250 -28.03 13.03 -7.53
C GLY A 250 -28.00 12.59 -8.99
N ILE A 251 -27.72 11.32 -9.30
CA ILE A 251 -27.67 10.75 -10.66
C ILE A 251 -28.77 9.71 -10.83
N SER A 252 -29.89 10.11 -11.43
CA SER A 252 -31.01 9.21 -11.76
C SER A 252 -31.55 9.52 -13.14
N TYR A 253 -32.43 8.67 -13.67
CA TYR A 253 -33.18 8.96 -14.92
C TYR A 253 -34.37 9.88 -14.68
N GLY A 254 -34.49 10.53 -13.51
CA GLY A 254 -35.60 11.41 -13.16
C GLY A 254 -35.51 12.80 -13.77
N SER A 255 -36.61 13.54 -13.68
CA SER A 255 -36.76 14.93 -14.14
C SER A 255 -36.09 15.90 -13.16
N GLY A 256 -34.77 15.95 -13.09
CA GLY A 256 -34.04 16.83 -12.17
C GLY A 256 -32.62 16.36 -12.06
N ASP A 257 -31.91 16.26 -13.18
CA ASP A 257 -30.55 15.77 -13.22
C ASP A 257 -29.55 16.92 -12.97
N THR A 258 -29.73 17.57 -11.79
CA THR A 258 -28.92 18.71 -11.35
C THR A 258 -27.43 18.41 -11.48
N VAL A 259 -27.00 17.20 -11.10
CA VAL A 259 -25.59 16.79 -11.17
C VAL A 259 -25.09 16.80 -12.62
N ARG A 260 -25.87 16.25 -13.58
CA ARG A 260 -25.48 16.22 -15.00
C ARG A 260 -25.38 17.61 -15.60
N GLU A 261 -26.35 18.47 -15.28
CA GLU A 261 -26.37 19.85 -15.79
C GLU A 261 -25.19 20.65 -15.23
N VAL A 262 -24.94 20.58 -13.91
CA VAL A 262 -23.84 21.30 -13.26
C VAL A 262 -22.49 20.80 -13.77
N LEU A 263 -22.27 19.50 -13.80
CA LEU A 263 -20.98 18.92 -14.23
C LEU A 263 -20.75 19.07 -15.73
N GLY A 264 -21.80 19.02 -16.55
CA GLY A 264 -21.71 19.28 -17.99
C GLY A 264 -21.35 20.74 -18.31
N ALA A 265 -21.71 21.69 -17.43
CA ALA A 265 -21.31 23.09 -17.53
C ALA A 265 -19.90 23.37 -16.98
N LEU A 266 -19.42 22.55 -16.05
CA LEU A 266 -18.09 22.70 -15.41
C LEU A 266 -16.96 21.97 -16.14
N GLY A 267 -17.29 21.05 -17.05
CA GLY A 267 -16.25 20.26 -17.72
C GLY A 267 -16.76 19.22 -18.72
N THR A 268 -16.00 18.15 -18.88
CA THR A 268 -16.25 17.09 -19.87
C THR A 268 -16.70 15.79 -19.20
N VAL A 269 -17.76 15.86 -18.40
CA VAL A 269 -18.26 14.69 -17.67
C VAL A 269 -19.28 13.94 -18.50
N ARG A 270 -19.03 12.65 -18.77
CA ARG A 270 -19.94 11.75 -19.44
C ARG A 270 -20.63 10.82 -18.44
N PHE A 271 -21.92 10.68 -18.57
CA PHE A 271 -22.74 9.77 -17.77
C PHE A 271 -23.19 8.58 -18.63
N ASP A 272 -22.85 7.38 -18.16
CA ASP A 272 -23.10 6.14 -18.88
C ASP A 272 -24.02 5.19 -18.09
N ASN A 273 -24.79 4.39 -18.85
CA ASN A 273 -25.41 3.18 -18.33
C ASN A 273 -24.41 2.04 -18.50
N VAL A 274 -23.69 1.72 -17.43
CA VAL A 274 -22.63 0.69 -17.42
C VAL A 274 -23.25 -0.69 -17.24
N ALA A 275 -22.72 -1.68 -17.93
CA ALA A 275 -23.15 -3.08 -17.84
C ALA A 275 -22.65 -3.75 -16.55
N ALA A 276 -22.88 -3.11 -15.39
CA ALA A 276 -22.54 -3.57 -14.05
C ALA A 276 -23.79 -3.78 -13.20
N TRP A 277 -23.69 -4.64 -12.18
CA TRP A 277 -24.68 -4.82 -11.13
C TRP A 277 -23.98 -5.24 -9.81
N PRO A 278 -24.28 -4.59 -8.67
CA PRO A 278 -25.06 -3.37 -8.53
C PRO A 278 -24.36 -2.14 -9.11
N GLY A 279 -25.13 -1.06 -9.32
CA GLY A 279 -24.61 0.23 -9.81
C GLY A 279 -24.43 0.26 -11.33
N HIS A 280 -25.35 0.89 -12.03
CA HIS A 280 -25.32 0.93 -13.50
C HIS A 280 -25.28 2.34 -14.08
N ILE A 281 -25.67 3.37 -13.32
CA ILE A 281 -25.53 4.76 -13.74
C ILE A 281 -24.33 5.36 -13.04
N MET A 282 -23.35 5.78 -13.82
CA MET A 282 -22.11 6.39 -13.32
C MET A 282 -21.66 7.49 -14.26
N GLY A 283 -20.87 8.44 -13.72
CA GLY A 283 -20.25 9.49 -14.49
C GLY A 283 -18.74 9.47 -14.35
N VAL A 284 -18.04 9.85 -15.42
CA VAL A 284 -16.58 10.00 -15.42
C VAL A 284 -16.16 11.13 -16.36
N GLY A 285 -15.17 11.91 -15.96
CA GLY A 285 -14.65 13.01 -16.78
C GLY A 285 -13.71 13.92 -15.98
N THR A 286 -13.64 15.17 -16.41
CA THR A 286 -12.84 16.22 -15.75
C THR A 286 -13.66 17.49 -15.58
N VAL A 287 -13.38 18.25 -14.53
CA VAL A 287 -14.03 19.55 -14.21
C VAL A 287 -13.00 20.63 -13.94
N GLY A 288 -13.34 21.90 -14.18
CA GLY A 288 -12.48 23.05 -13.86
C GLY A 288 -11.22 23.16 -14.73
N GLY A 289 -11.18 22.53 -15.90
CA GLY A 289 -10.08 22.67 -16.85
C GLY A 289 -10.11 24.03 -17.56
N GLU A 290 -8.95 24.65 -17.74
CA GLU A 290 -8.76 25.85 -18.54
C GLU A 290 -7.79 25.57 -19.69
N GLU A 291 -7.70 26.49 -20.67
CA GLU A 291 -6.76 26.34 -21.79
C GLU A 291 -5.32 26.20 -21.26
N GLY A 292 -4.69 25.04 -21.51
CA GLY A 292 -3.35 24.70 -21.02
C GLY A 292 -3.27 24.11 -19.60
N ARG A 293 -4.41 23.96 -18.88
CA ARG A 293 -4.48 23.25 -17.60
C ARG A 293 -5.48 22.09 -17.68
N PRO A 294 -5.07 20.84 -17.43
CA PRO A 294 -6.01 19.74 -17.39
C PRO A 294 -7.00 19.94 -16.23
N GLY A 295 -8.27 19.59 -16.46
CA GLY A 295 -9.28 19.63 -15.43
C GLY A 295 -9.02 18.56 -14.35
N THR A 296 -9.61 18.77 -13.17
CA THR A 296 -9.58 17.79 -12.08
C THR A 296 -10.45 16.59 -12.45
N PRO A 297 -9.94 15.35 -12.36
CA PRO A 297 -10.71 14.14 -12.53
C PRO A 297 -11.92 14.08 -11.60
N ILE A 298 -13.04 13.61 -12.12
CA ILE A 298 -14.26 13.37 -11.33
C ILE A 298 -14.88 12.04 -11.69
N VAL A 299 -15.33 11.29 -10.67
CA VAL A 299 -16.13 10.08 -10.82
C VAL A 299 -17.40 10.22 -10.01
N CYS A 300 -18.54 10.01 -10.68
CA CYS A 300 -19.86 10.09 -10.06
C CYS A 300 -20.37 8.67 -9.82
N LEU A 301 -20.62 8.35 -8.56
CA LEU A 301 -21.04 7.03 -8.09
C LEU A 301 -22.54 6.99 -7.80
N PRO A 302 -23.18 5.81 -7.83
CA PRO A 302 -24.57 5.64 -7.43
C PRO A 302 -24.86 6.14 -6.01
N GLY A 303 -26.12 6.55 -5.75
CA GLY A 303 -26.56 6.97 -4.41
C GLY A 303 -26.77 5.83 -3.44
N ASP A 304 -27.06 4.60 -3.90
CA ASP A 304 -27.17 3.43 -3.03
C ASP A 304 -25.81 3.04 -2.46
N PRO A 305 -25.67 2.85 -1.13
CA PRO A 305 -24.37 2.61 -0.49
C PRO A 305 -23.67 1.32 -0.94
N VAL A 306 -24.41 0.25 -1.20
CA VAL A 306 -23.83 -1.01 -1.67
C VAL A 306 -23.29 -0.84 -3.08
N SER A 307 -24.05 -0.19 -3.94
CA SER A 307 -23.66 0.14 -5.31
C SER A 307 -22.44 1.07 -5.33
N ALA A 308 -22.42 2.10 -4.50
CA ALA A 308 -21.30 3.04 -4.40
C ALA A 308 -20.00 2.34 -3.99
N GLN A 309 -20.05 1.46 -2.97
CA GLN A 309 -18.88 0.71 -2.50
C GLN A 309 -18.38 -0.32 -3.53
N VAL A 310 -19.28 -1.07 -4.17
CA VAL A 310 -18.89 -2.00 -5.24
C VAL A 310 -18.26 -1.26 -6.42
N CYS A 311 -18.86 -0.15 -6.85
CA CYS A 311 -18.31 0.67 -7.93
C CYS A 311 -16.98 1.32 -7.55
N PHE A 312 -16.82 1.73 -6.29
CA PHE A 312 -15.53 2.21 -5.79
C PHE A 312 -14.45 1.14 -5.93
N GLU A 313 -14.68 -0.07 -5.44
CA GLU A 313 -13.70 -1.16 -5.49
C GLU A 313 -13.32 -1.56 -6.92
N VAL A 314 -14.28 -1.53 -7.83
CA VAL A 314 -14.08 -1.97 -9.23
C VAL A 314 -13.43 -0.88 -10.08
N PHE A 315 -13.80 0.39 -9.91
CA PHE A 315 -13.42 1.47 -10.83
C PHE A 315 -12.52 2.54 -10.19
N VAL A 316 -12.87 3.01 -8.98
CA VAL A 316 -12.19 4.15 -8.36
C VAL A 316 -10.90 3.74 -7.69
N ARG A 317 -10.90 2.65 -6.92
CA ARG A 317 -9.71 2.19 -6.21
C ARG A 317 -8.53 1.88 -7.16
N PRO A 318 -8.73 1.17 -8.30
CA PRO A 318 -7.66 1.01 -9.28
C PRO A 318 -7.15 2.33 -9.87
N ALA A 319 -8.04 3.28 -10.14
CA ALA A 319 -7.69 4.61 -10.62
C ALA A 319 -6.85 5.38 -9.58
N LEU A 320 -7.25 5.37 -8.31
CA LEU A 320 -6.47 5.97 -7.22
C LEU A 320 -5.08 5.35 -7.07
N ARG A 321 -4.96 4.03 -7.21
CA ARG A 321 -3.66 3.36 -7.18
C ARG A 321 -2.80 3.70 -8.39
N HIS A 322 -3.42 3.86 -9.55
CA HIS A 322 -2.72 4.35 -10.74
C HIS A 322 -2.17 5.77 -10.51
N MET A 323 -2.97 6.68 -9.95
CA MET A 323 -2.52 8.03 -9.59
C MET A 323 -1.32 8.04 -8.64
N GLN A 324 -1.20 7.04 -7.77
CA GLN A 324 -0.09 6.87 -6.83
C GLN A 324 1.12 6.14 -7.42
N GLY A 325 1.11 5.78 -8.70
CA GLY A 325 2.22 5.06 -9.33
C GLY A 325 2.35 3.58 -8.93
N TRP A 326 1.29 2.94 -8.43
CA TRP A 326 1.32 1.51 -8.15
C TRP A 326 1.40 0.68 -9.43
N THR A 327 2.20 -0.37 -9.42
CA THR A 327 2.28 -1.35 -10.52
C THR A 327 1.13 -2.37 -10.47
N ALA A 328 0.67 -2.75 -9.28
CA ALA A 328 -0.46 -3.64 -9.06
C ALA A 328 -1.67 -2.87 -8.52
N VAL A 329 -2.51 -2.37 -9.42
CA VAL A 329 -3.65 -1.49 -9.07
C VAL A 329 -4.91 -2.26 -8.63
N ASN A 330 -5.12 -3.47 -9.16
CA ASN A 330 -6.32 -4.27 -8.90
C ASN A 330 -6.23 -5.06 -7.59
N ARG A 331 -7.40 -5.43 -7.05
CA ARG A 331 -7.48 -6.39 -5.93
C ARG A 331 -7.00 -7.77 -6.36
N PRO A 332 -6.42 -8.55 -5.44
CA PRO A 332 -6.12 -9.96 -5.71
C PRO A 332 -7.38 -10.73 -6.09
N VAL A 333 -7.24 -11.70 -7.00
CA VAL A 333 -8.35 -12.53 -7.48
C VAL A 333 -8.05 -13.99 -7.12
N VAL A 334 -9.05 -14.65 -6.56
CA VAL A 334 -9.04 -16.09 -6.33
C VAL A 334 -10.24 -16.75 -7.00
N ARG A 335 -10.19 -18.05 -7.23
CA ARG A 335 -11.33 -18.83 -7.69
C ARG A 335 -11.93 -19.57 -6.50
N ALA A 336 -13.26 -19.45 -6.30
CA ALA A 336 -13.96 -20.04 -5.17
C ALA A 336 -15.23 -20.76 -5.62
N ALA A 337 -15.54 -21.89 -4.95
CA ALA A 337 -16.79 -22.60 -5.13
C ALA A 337 -17.92 -21.87 -4.40
N ILE A 338 -19.05 -21.65 -5.10
CA ILE A 338 -20.22 -20.89 -4.61
C ILE A 338 -21.15 -21.83 -3.81
N ASP A 339 -21.71 -21.32 -2.71
CA ASP A 339 -22.54 -22.11 -1.77
C ASP A 339 -24.00 -22.28 -2.22
N ARG A 340 -24.53 -21.41 -3.10
CA ARG A 340 -25.96 -21.41 -3.51
C ARG A 340 -26.17 -21.01 -4.95
N SER A 341 -27.41 -21.26 -5.45
CA SER A 341 -27.81 -20.92 -6.81
C SER A 341 -28.64 -19.66 -6.87
N TRP A 342 -28.50 -18.86 -7.97
CA TRP A 342 -29.34 -17.68 -8.26
C TRP A 342 -29.39 -17.36 -9.76
N TYR A 343 -30.30 -16.47 -10.13
CA TYR A 343 -30.35 -15.89 -11.47
C TYR A 343 -29.60 -14.55 -11.50
N SER A 344 -28.64 -14.42 -12.41
CA SER A 344 -27.86 -13.21 -12.63
C SER A 344 -28.50 -12.34 -13.72
N PRO A 345 -28.43 -11.01 -13.62
CA PRO A 345 -29.00 -10.10 -14.63
C PRO A 345 -28.32 -10.26 -15.99
N ARG A 346 -29.12 -10.56 -17.03
CA ARG A 346 -28.58 -10.75 -18.38
C ARG A 346 -27.90 -9.49 -18.93
N GLY A 347 -26.71 -9.65 -19.51
CA GLY A 347 -25.97 -8.57 -20.17
C GLY A 347 -25.30 -7.59 -19.19
N ARG A 348 -25.16 -7.98 -17.93
CA ARG A 348 -24.46 -7.20 -16.90
C ARG A 348 -23.48 -8.08 -16.16
N ARG A 349 -22.29 -7.56 -15.88
CA ARG A 349 -21.35 -8.18 -14.95
C ARG A 349 -21.85 -7.95 -13.53
N GLU A 350 -22.13 -9.04 -12.83
CA GLU A 350 -22.64 -8.96 -11.47
C GLU A 350 -21.52 -9.14 -10.46
N PHE A 351 -21.50 -8.27 -9.43
CA PHE A 351 -20.54 -8.31 -8.31
C PHE A 351 -21.32 -8.67 -7.03
N VAL A 352 -21.23 -9.92 -6.63
CA VAL A 352 -22.00 -10.47 -5.49
C VAL A 352 -21.13 -10.44 -4.24
N ARG A 353 -21.66 -9.87 -3.17
CA ARG A 353 -21.02 -9.85 -1.85
C ARG A 353 -20.94 -11.26 -1.29
N VAL A 354 -19.74 -11.71 -0.98
CA VAL A 354 -19.50 -13.05 -0.45
C VAL A 354 -18.56 -13.02 0.75
N ARG A 355 -18.71 -13.99 1.63
CA ARG A 355 -17.70 -14.32 2.62
C ARG A 355 -16.83 -15.45 2.06
N LEU A 356 -15.61 -15.11 1.75
CA LEU A 356 -14.58 -16.03 1.24
C LEU A 356 -13.88 -16.71 2.41
N THR A 357 -13.76 -18.05 2.34
CA THR A 357 -13.03 -18.87 3.30
C THR A 357 -12.16 -19.89 2.57
N GLY A 358 -11.19 -20.48 3.25
CA GLY A 358 -10.31 -21.47 2.67
C GLY A 358 -8.86 -21.01 2.52
N SER A 359 -8.10 -21.70 1.71
CA SER A 359 -6.68 -21.43 1.46
C SER A 359 -6.25 -21.94 0.08
N PRO A 360 -5.06 -21.55 -0.43
CA PRO A 360 -4.54 -22.06 -1.69
C PRO A 360 -4.42 -23.60 -1.75
N ARG A 361 -4.20 -24.25 -0.60
CA ARG A 361 -4.08 -25.73 -0.53
C ARG A 361 -5.43 -26.43 -0.40
N ALA A 362 -6.35 -25.87 0.38
CA ALA A 362 -7.66 -26.49 0.63
C ALA A 362 -8.72 -26.10 -0.42
N GLY A 363 -8.41 -25.12 -1.29
CA GLY A 363 -9.41 -24.46 -2.14
C GLY A 363 -10.14 -23.36 -1.38
N TYR A 364 -10.85 -22.52 -2.15
CA TYR A 364 -11.66 -21.43 -1.62
C TYR A 364 -13.13 -21.70 -1.78
N HIS A 365 -13.92 -21.29 -0.79
CA HIS A 365 -15.39 -21.33 -0.78
C HIS A 365 -15.93 -19.92 -0.54
N ALA A 366 -16.98 -19.57 -1.25
CA ALA A 366 -17.62 -18.27 -1.19
C ALA A 366 -19.10 -18.43 -0.80
N ALA A 367 -19.42 -18.02 0.42
CA ALA A 367 -20.78 -17.96 0.93
C ALA A 367 -21.42 -16.63 0.57
N VAL A 368 -22.57 -16.64 -0.14
CA VAL A 368 -23.27 -15.43 -0.56
C VAL A 368 -23.91 -14.74 0.64
N MET A 369 -23.61 -13.46 0.84
CA MET A 369 -24.13 -12.64 1.92
C MET A 369 -25.47 -12.00 1.51
N GLY A 370 -26.51 -12.25 2.27
CA GLY A 370 -27.88 -11.84 1.92
C GLY A 370 -28.41 -12.57 0.68
N THR A 371 -29.12 -11.86 -0.19
CA THR A 371 -29.46 -12.31 -1.54
C THR A 371 -28.64 -11.55 -2.58
N PRO A 372 -28.24 -12.15 -3.71
CA PRO A 372 -27.43 -11.48 -4.73
C PRO A 372 -28.02 -10.13 -5.20
N ALA A 373 -29.33 -10.09 -5.41
CA ALA A 373 -30.04 -8.91 -5.87
C ALA A 373 -30.31 -7.85 -4.78
N SER A 374 -30.10 -8.19 -3.49
CA SER A 374 -30.38 -7.25 -2.39
C SER A 374 -29.28 -6.20 -2.24
N LEU A 375 -29.67 -4.97 -1.92
CA LEU A 375 -28.76 -3.87 -1.61
C LEU A 375 -28.67 -3.67 -0.07
N LEU A 376 -28.44 -4.77 0.67
CA LEU A 376 -28.35 -4.76 2.13
C LEU A 376 -26.97 -4.32 2.58
N LEU A 377 -26.92 -3.22 3.31
CA LEU A 377 -25.69 -2.66 3.86
C LEU A 377 -25.03 -3.62 4.88
N SER A 378 -25.84 -4.33 5.67
CA SER A 378 -25.35 -5.38 6.61
C SER A 378 -24.64 -6.52 5.86
N ALA A 379 -25.18 -6.97 4.73
CA ALA A 379 -24.54 -7.99 3.90
C ALA A 379 -23.22 -7.52 3.28
N LEU A 380 -23.10 -6.23 2.99
CA LEU A 380 -21.83 -5.63 2.57
C LEU A 380 -20.79 -5.66 3.71
N ALA A 381 -21.19 -5.25 4.91
CA ALA A 381 -20.33 -5.24 6.09
C ALA A 381 -19.81 -6.62 6.50
N ASP A 382 -20.61 -7.67 6.23
CA ASP A 382 -20.25 -9.06 6.52
C ASP A 382 -19.40 -9.72 5.42
N SER A 383 -19.21 -9.08 4.26
CA SER A 383 -18.45 -9.64 3.14
C SER A 383 -16.97 -9.27 3.21
N ASN A 384 -16.10 -10.15 2.71
CA ASN A 384 -14.67 -9.89 2.52
C ASN A 384 -14.20 -10.09 1.08
N ALA A 385 -15.14 -10.38 0.16
CA ALA A 385 -14.85 -10.51 -1.26
C ALA A 385 -16.10 -10.21 -2.11
N LEU A 386 -15.87 -9.95 -3.41
CA LEU A 386 -16.90 -9.83 -4.42
C LEU A 386 -16.77 -10.96 -5.44
N ALA A 387 -17.73 -11.88 -5.51
CA ALA A 387 -17.81 -12.87 -6.57
C ALA A 387 -18.25 -12.20 -7.87
N VAL A 388 -17.57 -12.49 -8.97
CA VAL A 388 -17.79 -11.86 -10.28
C VAL A 388 -18.51 -12.84 -11.19
N VAL A 389 -19.72 -12.50 -11.61
CA VAL A 389 -20.49 -13.25 -12.62
C VAL A 389 -20.34 -12.53 -13.96
N PRO A 390 -19.83 -13.20 -15.01
CA PRO A 390 -19.69 -12.62 -16.34
C PRO A 390 -21.05 -12.23 -16.96
N GLU A 391 -21.06 -11.32 -17.91
CA GLU A 391 -22.25 -10.72 -18.53
C GLU A 391 -23.11 -11.71 -19.32
N ASP A 392 -22.52 -12.81 -19.79
CA ASP A 392 -23.17 -13.88 -20.55
C ASP A 392 -23.76 -14.99 -19.65
N VAL A 393 -23.42 -15.00 -18.35
CA VAL A 393 -23.92 -15.98 -17.38
C VAL A 393 -25.21 -15.45 -16.76
N THR A 394 -26.31 -16.15 -16.96
CA THR A 394 -27.63 -15.78 -16.42
C THR A 394 -28.09 -16.67 -15.27
N THR A 395 -27.38 -17.75 -14.99
CA THR A 395 -27.68 -18.69 -13.91
C THR A 395 -26.40 -19.16 -13.28
N VAL A 396 -26.25 -18.95 -11.99
CA VAL A 396 -25.18 -19.52 -11.16
C VAL A 396 -25.77 -20.66 -10.34
N ARG A 397 -25.06 -21.77 -10.25
CA ARG A 397 -25.46 -22.95 -9.47
C ARG A 397 -24.53 -23.13 -8.28
N ALA A 398 -25.07 -23.71 -7.20
CA ALA A 398 -24.24 -24.13 -6.08
C ALA A 398 -23.19 -25.13 -6.57
N GLY A 399 -21.93 -24.91 -6.18
CA GLY A 399 -20.77 -25.67 -6.66
C GLY A 399 -20.06 -25.05 -7.88
N ASP A 400 -20.66 -24.11 -8.58
CA ASP A 400 -19.97 -23.37 -9.66
C ASP A 400 -18.77 -22.60 -9.09
N THR A 401 -17.72 -22.49 -9.89
CA THR A 401 -16.49 -21.76 -9.51
C THR A 401 -16.47 -20.40 -10.17
N LEU A 402 -16.51 -19.34 -9.37
CA LEU A 402 -16.39 -17.95 -9.81
C LEU A 402 -15.06 -17.32 -9.41
N GLN A 403 -14.69 -16.27 -10.13
CA GLN A 403 -13.63 -15.36 -9.68
C GLN A 403 -14.16 -14.48 -8.55
N CYS A 404 -13.34 -14.31 -7.49
CA CYS A 404 -13.65 -13.45 -6.36
C CYS A 404 -12.54 -12.41 -6.18
N LEU A 405 -12.92 -11.13 -6.21
CA LEU A 405 -12.04 -10.02 -5.84
C LEU A 405 -11.92 -10.03 -4.32
N VAL A 406 -10.72 -10.19 -3.79
CA VAL A 406 -10.47 -10.23 -2.34
C VAL A 406 -10.37 -8.80 -1.82
N LEU A 407 -11.24 -8.43 -0.87
CA LEU A 407 -11.29 -7.07 -0.30
C LEU A 407 -10.37 -6.92 0.91
N GLU A 408 -10.21 -8.02 1.71
CA GLU A 408 -9.39 -8.07 2.93
C GLU A 408 -8.39 -9.22 2.91
#